data_2d896aa5878a57864e775cf0a58c3011
#
_entry.id   2d896aa5878a57864e775cf0a58c3011
#
_cell.length_a   1.000
_cell.length_b   1.000
_cell.length_c   1.000
_cell.angle_alpha   90.00
_cell.angle_beta   90.00
_cell.angle_gamma   90.00
#
_symmetry.space_group_name_H-M   'P 1'
#
loop_
_entity.id
_entity.type
_entity.pdbx_description
1 polymer ?
#
loop_
_entity_poly.entity_id
_entity_poly.type
_entity_poly.pdbx_seq_one_letter_code
_entity_poly.pdbx_strand_id
1 'polypeptide(L)'
;QKAREARKNQQQTVVKEQKFRPKIDEHDYQTKKANVERFLEKGNKVKVTIMFRGREQSRPELGYRLLERLADDIGELGVVESRPKQDGRNMTMVFGPARKGKK
;
A
#
# COMPACT_ATOMS: atom_id res chain seq x y z
N GLN A 1 20.37 -22.22 6.38
CA GLN A 1 19.27 -22.37 6.80
C GLN A 1 18.32 -21.36 6.57
N LYS A 2 18.67 -20.19 6.55
CA LYS A 2 17.83 -19.19 6.20
C LYS A 2 17.29 -19.40 4.88
N ALA A 3 18.00 -19.92 3.99
CA ALA A 3 17.56 -20.13 2.65
C ALA A 3 16.39 -21.05 2.62
N ARG A 4 16.36 -22.01 3.46
CA ARG A 4 15.28 -22.90 3.46
C ARG A 4 14.02 -22.26 3.84
N GLU A 5 14.08 -21.40 4.79
CA GLU A 5 12.89 -20.75 5.16
C GLU A 5 12.41 -19.89 4.08
N ALA A 6 13.30 -19.32 3.35
CA ALA A 6 12.88 -18.48 2.25
C ALA A 6 12.10 -19.31 1.27
N ARG A 7 12.48 -20.52 1.04
CA ARG A 7 11.76 -21.31 0.11
C ARG A 7 10.36 -21.55 0.55
N LYS A 8 10.15 -21.81 1.79
CA LYS A 8 8.83 -21.99 2.22
C LYS A 8 8.05 -20.76 2.03
N ASN A 9 8.67 -19.64 2.28
CA ASN A 9 7.95 -18.40 2.12
C ASN A 9 7.60 -18.12 0.71
N GLN A 10 8.18 -18.75 -0.21
CA GLN A 10 7.83 -18.48 -1.57
C GLN A 10 6.41 -18.78 -1.86
N GLN A 11 5.81 -19.64 -1.10
CA GLN A 11 4.44 -19.92 -1.35
C GLN A 11 3.58 -18.91 -0.72
N GLN A 12 4.13 -18.04 0.07
CA GLN A 12 3.35 -17.04 0.73
C GLN A 12 3.20 -15.83 -0.13
N THR A 13 2.27 -15.02 0.23
CA THR A 13 2.07 -13.77 -0.48
C THR A 13 3.25 -12.86 -0.25
N VAL A 14 3.74 -12.26 -1.29
CA VAL A 14 4.84 -11.32 -1.18
C VAL A 14 4.29 -9.95 -0.86
N VAL A 15 4.98 -9.21 -0.01
CA VAL A 15 4.57 -7.86 0.33
C VAL A 15 5.41 -6.89 -0.46
N LYS A 16 4.77 -6.09 -1.31
CA LYS A 16 5.47 -5.07 -2.09
C LYS A 16 5.24 -3.74 -1.40
N GLU A 17 6.14 -2.82 -1.57
CA GLU A 17 6.00 -1.52 -0.94
C GLU A 17 5.88 -0.46 -2.01
N GLN A 18 4.98 0.48 -1.83
CA GLN A 18 4.83 1.60 -2.72
C GLN A 18 4.81 2.86 -1.88
N LYS A 19 5.67 3.81 -2.20
CA LYS A 19 5.76 5.02 -1.43
C LYS A 19 5.04 6.15 -2.14
N PHE A 20 4.39 6.98 -1.34
CA PHE A 20 3.67 8.12 -1.85
C PHE A 20 4.07 9.33 -1.03
N ARG A 21 3.67 10.50 -1.49
CA ARG A 21 3.88 11.72 -0.75
C ARG A 21 2.54 12.39 -0.57
N PRO A 22 2.36 13.15 0.49
CA PRO A 22 1.05 13.76 0.76
C PRO A 22 0.62 14.72 -0.33
N LYS A 23 1.60 15.38 -0.97
CA LYS A 23 1.26 16.32 -2.03
C LYS A 23 1.64 15.80 -3.39
N ILE A 24 1.40 14.54 -3.62
CA ILE A 24 1.71 13.94 -4.88
C ILE A 24 0.82 14.54 -5.96
N ASP A 25 1.35 14.74 -7.15
CA ASP A 25 0.52 15.29 -8.21
C ASP A 25 -0.28 14.17 -8.83
N GLU A 26 -1.25 14.56 -9.63
CA GLU A 26 -2.20 13.58 -10.15
C GLU A 26 -1.55 12.52 -11.04
N HIS A 27 -0.63 12.92 -11.87
CA HIS A 27 0.02 11.99 -12.78
C HIS A 27 0.81 10.93 -12.00
N ASP A 28 1.58 11.37 -11.01
CA ASP A 28 2.33 10.46 -10.19
C ASP A 28 1.42 9.54 -9.40
N TYR A 29 0.32 10.08 -8.90
CA TYR A 29 -0.63 9.30 -8.15
C TYR A 29 -1.18 8.18 -9.02
N GLN A 30 -1.56 8.49 -10.25
CA GLN A 30 -2.14 7.48 -11.13
C GLN A 30 -1.11 6.39 -11.46
N THR A 31 0.14 6.79 -11.65
CA THR A 31 1.17 5.83 -11.95
C THR A 31 1.40 4.88 -10.78
N LYS A 32 1.47 5.42 -9.58
CA LYS A 32 1.71 4.58 -8.43
C LYS A 32 0.50 3.74 -8.09
N LYS A 33 -0.69 4.29 -8.30
CA LYS A 33 -1.90 3.53 -8.07
C LYS A 33 -1.94 2.33 -9.00
N ALA A 34 -1.55 2.52 -10.25
CA ALA A 34 -1.54 1.42 -11.19
C ALA A 34 -0.57 0.33 -10.75
N ASN A 35 0.56 0.71 -10.15
CA ASN A 35 1.49 -0.27 -9.64
C ASN A 35 0.86 -1.07 -8.51
N VAL A 36 0.15 -0.40 -7.61
CA VAL A 36 -0.50 -1.07 -6.51
C VAL A 36 -1.53 -2.06 -7.04
N GLU A 37 -2.32 -1.62 -8.02
CA GLU A 37 -3.33 -2.47 -8.59
C GLU A 37 -2.72 -3.70 -9.23
N ARG A 38 -1.61 -3.51 -9.92
CA ARG A 38 -0.95 -4.59 -10.58
C ARG A 38 -0.41 -5.62 -9.58
N PHE A 39 0.17 -5.14 -8.48
CA PHE A 39 0.65 -6.05 -7.46
C PHE A 39 -0.50 -6.85 -6.86
N LEU A 40 -1.62 -6.18 -6.62
CA LEU A 40 -2.77 -6.86 -6.04
C LEU A 40 -3.35 -7.90 -7.00
N GLU A 41 -3.35 -7.58 -8.27
CA GLU A 41 -3.85 -8.53 -9.25
C GLU A 41 -3.00 -9.79 -9.30
N LYS A 42 -1.74 -9.66 -8.96
CA LYS A 42 -0.88 -10.81 -8.95
C LYS A 42 -0.94 -11.58 -7.65
N GLY A 43 -1.75 -11.14 -6.72
CA GLY A 43 -1.89 -11.81 -5.45
C GLY A 43 -0.91 -11.37 -4.40
N ASN A 44 -0.24 -10.24 -4.60
CA ASN A 44 0.70 -9.73 -3.62
C ASN A 44 0.01 -8.77 -2.68
N LYS A 45 0.58 -8.61 -1.49
CA LYS A 45 0.12 -7.57 -0.60
C LYS A 45 0.93 -6.33 -0.89
N VAL A 46 0.37 -5.18 -0.62
CA VAL A 46 1.07 -3.93 -0.86
C VAL A 46 1.07 -3.09 0.40
N LYS A 47 2.24 -2.69 0.83
CA LYS A 47 2.38 -1.79 1.96
C LYS A 47 2.54 -0.41 1.37
N VAL A 48 1.60 0.46 1.64
CA VAL A 48 1.63 1.82 1.12
C VAL A 48 2.19 2.71 2.20
N THR A 49 3.21 3.46 1.89
CA THR A 49 3.87 4.33 2.85
C THR A 49 3.77 5.76 2.36
N ILE A 50 3.26 6.65 3.21
CA ILE A 50 3.21 8.07 2.90
C ILE A 50 4.36 8.71 3.65
N MET A 51 5.27 9.37 2.93
CA MET A 51 6.42 9.98 3.57
C MET A 51 6.17 11.46 3.73
N PHE A 52 6.09 11.92 4.98
CA PHE A 52 5.89 13.32 5.25
C PHE A 52 7.23 14.02 5.39
N ARG A 53 7.31 15.24 4.90
CA ARG A 53 8.50 16.00 5.05
C ARG A 53 8.24 17.24 5.83
N GLY A 54 9.15 17.63 6.70
CA GLY A 54 9.08 18.90 7.38
C GLY A 54 7.72 19.27 7.85
N ARG A 55 7.15 20.32 7.29
CA ARG A 55 5.88 20.81 7.73
C ARG A 55 4.74 19.84 7.55
N GLU A 56 4.89 18.95 6.62
CA GLU A 56 3.80 18.02 6.34
C GLU A 56 3.54 17.12 7.52
N GLN A 57 4.51 16.96 8.40
CA GLN A 57 4.32 16.09 9.54
C GLN A 57 3.24 16.60 10.48
N SER A 58 2.96 17.88 10.43
CA SER A 58 1.91 18.41 11.28
C SER A 58 0.56 18.31 10.63
N ARG A 59 0.49 17.73 9.44
CA ARG A 59 -0.77 17.61 8.73
C ARG A 59 -1.01 16.17 8.34
N PRO A 60 -1.17 15.28 9.29
CA PRO A 60 -1.36 13.87 8.97
C PRO A 60 -2.64 13.60 8.19
N GLU A 61 -3.60 14.51 8.24
CA GLU A 61 -4.82 14.31 7.49
C GLU A 61 -4.56 14.22 5.99
N LEU A 62 -3.46 14.81 5.52
CA LEU A 62 -3.15 14.73 4.10
C LEU A 62 -2.86 13.29 3.71
N GLY A 63 -2.17 12.55 4.58
CA GLY A 63 -1.90 11.17 4.32
C GLY A 63 -3.14 10.32 4.40
N TYR A 64 -4.00 10.60 5.39
CA TYR A 64 -5.24 9.85 5.53
C TYR A 64 -6.10 10.04 4.28
N ARG A 65 -6.22 11.26 3.78
CA ARG A 65 -7.03 11.50 2.61
C ARG A 65 -6.49 10.76 1.41
N LEU A 66 -5.18 10.76 1.26
CA LEU A 66 -4.57 10.10 0.12
C LEU A 66 -4.82 8.59 0.20
N LEU A 67 -4.69 8.02 1.40
CA LEU A 67 -4.90 6.61 1.56
C LEU A 67 -6.36 6.23 1.37
N GLU A 68 -7.27 7.10 1.79
CA GLU A 68 -8.67 6.84 1.59
C GLU A 68 -9.01 6.88 0.11
N ARG A 69 -8.43 7.83 -0.59
CA ARG A 69 -8.65 7.91 -2.02
C ARG A 69 -8.12 6.66 -2.71
N LEU A 70 -6.96 6.21 -2.29
CA LEU A 70 -6.36 5.03 -2.88
C LEU A 70 -7.24 3.81 -2.62
N ALA A 71 -7.76 3.68 -1.42
CA ALA A 71 -8.62 2.56 -1.10
C ALA A 71 -9.87 2.57 -1.95
N ASP A 72 -10.45 3.74 -2.16
CA ASP A 72 -11.64 3.85 -2.98
C ASP A 72 -11.33 3.51 -4.43
N ASP A 73 -10.20 3.99 -4.91
CA ASP A 73 -9.84 3.77 -6.30
C ASP A 73 -9.50 2.31 -6.57
N ILE A 74 -8.88 1.65 -5.62
CA ILE A 74 -8.56 0.26 -5.77
C ILE A 74 -9.82 -0.59 -5.76
N GLY A 75 -10.77 -0.17 -4.94
CA GLY A 75 -12.07 -0.84 -4.93
C GLY A 75 -11.97 -2.31 -4.62
N GLU A 76 -12.46 -3.12 -5.52
CA GLU A 76 -12.52 -4.53 -5.27
C GLU A 76 -11.25 -5.29 -5.57
N LEU A 77 -10.25 -4.63 -6.09
CA LEU A 77 -9.01 -5.31 -6.38
C LEU A 77 -8.26 -5.69 -5.11
N GLY A 78 -8.52 -5.02 -4.03
CA GLY A 78 -7.84 -5.30 -2.79
C GLY A 78 -8.69 -5.01 -1.59
N VAL A 79 -8.21 -5.42 -0.44
CA VAL A 79 -8.89 -5.13 0.81
C VAL A 79 -7.90 -4.50 1.76
N VAL A 80 -8.37 -3.70 2.68
CA VAL A 80 -7.52 -3.06 3.63
C VAL A 80 -7.22 -4.05 4.74
N GLU A 81 -5.97 -4.48 4.82
CA GLU A 81 -5.59 -5.42 5.86
C GLU A 81 -5.11 -4.70 7.10
N SER A 82 -4.54 -3.52 6.93
CA SER A 82 -4.09 -2.75 8.06
C SER A 82 -4.51 -1.32 7.81
N ARG A 83 -5.21 -0.71 8.75
CA ARG A 83 -5.65 0.64 8.59
C ARG A 83 -4.50 1.61 8.63
N PRO A 84 -4.68 2.83 8.14
CA PRO A 84 -3.62 3.81 8.17
C PRO A 84 -3.09 3.99 9.58
N LYS A 85 -1.78 3.99 9.71
CA LYS A 85 -1.17 4.11 11.00
C LYS A 85 0.05 4.98 10.88
N GLN A 86 0.22 5.91 11.77
CA GLN A 86 1.37 6.77 11.73
C GLN A 86 2.57 6.06 12.34
N ASP A 87 3.67 6.06 11.62
CA ASP A 87 4.85 5.36 12.05
C ASP A 87 6.00 6.35 11.96
N GLY A 88 6.30 7.06 13.03
CA GLY A 88 7.32 8.07 13.02
C GLY A 88 6.93 9.19 12.09
N ARG A 89 7.73 9.43 11.08
CA ARG A 89 7.44 10.48 10.14
C ARG A 89 6.63 9.99 8.96
N ASN A 90 6.26 8.74 8.97
CA ASN A 90 5.55 8.17 7.85
C ASN A 90 4.18 7.68 8.28
N MET A 91 3.35 7.40 7.33
CA MET A 91 2.06 6.78 7.60
C MET A 91 1.97 5.56 6.71
N THR A 92 1.58 4.43 7.24
CA THR A 92 1.57 3.20 6.48
C THR A 92 0.19 2.56 6.50
N MET A 93 -0.09 1.80 5.48
CA MET A 93 -1.34 1.09 5.36
C MET A 93 -1.06 -0.12 4.49
N VAL A 94 -1.69 -1.24 4.77
CA VAL A 94 -1.45 -2.45 4.01
C VAL A 94 -2.71 -2.90 3.31
N PHE A 95 -2.60 -3.17 2.03
CA PHE A 95 -3.68 -3.74 1.26
C PHE A 95 -3.34 -5.19 0.96
N GLY A 96 -4.32 -6.05 0.98
CA GLY A 96 -4.15 -7.41 0.55
C GLY A 96 -4.95 -7.64 -0.71
N PRO A 97 -4.63 -8.70 -1.45
CA PRO A 97 -5.40 -8.98 -2.66
C PRO A 97 -6.79 -9.47 -2.30
N ALA A 98 -7.75 -9.00 -3.06
CA ALA A 98 -9.12 -9.42 -2.83
C ALA A 98 -9.37 -10.65 -3.65
N ARG A 99 -9.14 -11.77 -3.08
CA ARG A 99 -9.29 -12.92 -3.85
C ARG A 99 -10.50 -13.63 -3.71
N LYS A 100 -11.39 -13.12 -3.17
CA LYS A 100 -12.54 -13.75 -3.01
C LYS A 100 -13.02 -14.41 -4.09
N GLY A 101 -12.93 -14.00 -4.96
CA GLY A 101 -13.43 -14.75 -6.02
C GLY A 101 -12.88 -16.08 -6.04
N LYS A 102 -12.41 -16.38 -5.73
CA LYS A 102 -12.01 -17.41 -6.02
C LYS A 102 -12.24 -18.31 -5.47
N LYS A 103 -12.52 -18.23 -5.28
CA LYS A 103 -12.78 -18.97 -5.01
C LYS A 103 -12.98 -19.39 -5.09
#